data_7beb56964c311f03f9b8f8cbd443da8e
#
_entry.id   7beb56964c311f03f9b8f8cbd443da8e
#
_cell.length_a   1.000
_cell.length_b   1.000
_cell.length_c   1.000
_cell.angle_alpha   90.00
_cell.angle_beta   90.00
_cell.angle_gamma   90.00
#
_symmetry.space_group_name_H-M   'P 1'
#
loop_
_entity.id
_entity.type
_entity.pdbx_description
1 polymer ?
#
loop_
_entity_poly.entity_id
_entity_poly.type
_entity_poly.pdbx_seq_one_letter_code
_entity_poly.pdbx_strand_id
1 'polypeptide(L)' 'MQNQVNHPNHFNQHPIEVIDMMLAIYGRDAVINFCLLNAFKYRMRAGHKDDIAQDIQKALWYERKAKELEVSRNA' A
#
# COMPACT_ATOMS: atom_id res chain seq x y z
N MET A 1 20.86 -3.00 -1.96
CA MET A 1 20.90 -2.98 -2.85
C MET A 1 20.84 -2.84 -3.30
N GLN A 2 20.85 -2.89 -2.98
CA GLN A 2 20.86 -2.63 -3.78
C GLN A 2 20.62 -2.47 -4.06
N ASN A 3 20.59 -2.08 -3.37
CA ASN A 3 20.39 -1.87 -4.11
C ASN A 3 20.13 -1.89 -4.24
N GLN A 4 19.77 -1.59 -4.01
CA GLN A 4 19.52 -1.53 -4.63
C GLN A 4 19.13 -1.73 -5.01
N VAL A 5 19.24 -1.70 -4.73
CA VAL A 5 18.98 -1.87 -5.60
C VAL A 5 18.72 -2.05 -6.11
N ASN A 6 18.81 -2.09 -6.00
CA ASN A 6 18.61 -2.21 -6.91
C ASN A 6 18.36 -2.78 -7.29
N HIS A 7 18.21 -2.97 -7.22
CA HIS A 7 17.86 -3.45 -7.90
C HIS A 7 17.65 -3.82 -7.98
N PRO A 8 17.71 -3.88 -7.84
CA PRO A 8 17.28 -4.04 -8.07
C PRO A 8 16.81 -4.19 -8.15
N ASN A 9 16.76 -4.25 -8.24
CA ASN A 9 16.25 -4.19 -8.35
C ASN A 9 15.77 -4.51 -8.26
N HIS A 10 15.61 -4.83 -8.29
CA HIS A 10 14.95 -5.14 -8.25
C HIS A 10 14.02 -5.37 -7.91
N PHE A 11 14.05 -6.24 -8.02
CA PHE A 11 12.90 -6.03 -7.45
C PHE A 11 12.77 -4.81 -6.63
N ASN A 12 13.07 -4.13 -6.82
CA ASN A 12 12.95 -3.12 -6.31
C ASN A 12 12.14 -2.65 -5.60
N GLN A 13 12.02 -3.06 -5.46
CA GLN A 13 11.26 -2.79 -5.03
C GLN A 13 10.32 -1.82 -5.16
N HIS A 14 9.41 -1.88 -5.95
CA HIS A 14 8.37 -0.90 -6.10
C HIS A 14 7.12 -1.38 -5.37
N PRO A 15 6.54 -0.58 -4.45
CA PRO A 15 5.31 -0.98 -3.76
C PRO A 15 4.18 -1.30 -4.74
N ILE A 16 4.14 -0.60 -5.87
CA ILE A 16 3.12 -0.84 -6.90
C ILE A 16 3.24 -2.26 -7.42
N GLU A 17 4.45 -2.73 -7.63
CA GLU A 17 4.65 -4.09 -8.12
C GLU A 17 4.21 -5.13 -7.10
N VAL A 18 4.43 -4.85 -5.82
CA VAL A 18 3.98 -5.77 -4.77
C VAL A 18 2.46 -5.84 -4.75
N ILE A 19 1.79 -4.72 -4.85
CA ILE A 19 0.32 -4.67 -4.88
C ILE A 19 -0.20 -5.46 -6.08
N ASP A 20 0.43 -5.31 -7.24
CA ASP A 20 0.01 -6.04 -8.43
C ASP A 20 0.14 -7.54 -8.23
N MET A 21 1.21 -7.98 -7.62
CA MET A 21 1.39 -9.40 -7.33
C MET A 21 0.36 -9.90 -6.34
N MET A 22 0.06 -9.09 -5.32
CA MET A 22 -0.96 -9.47 -4.35
C MET A 22 -2.33 -9.61 -5.02
N LEU A 23 -2.64 -8.70 -5.94
CA LEU A 23 -3.91 -8.79 -6.68
C LEU A 23 -3.99 -10.08 -7.49
N ALA A 24 -2.89 -10.44 -8.14
CA ALA A 24 -2.86 -11.64 -8.96
C ALA A 24 -3.02 -12.91 -8.12
N ILE A 25 -2.43 -12.93 -6.94
CA ILE A 25 -2.41 -14.13 -6.10
C ILE A 25 -3.66 -14.24 -5.24
N TYR A 26 -4.06 -13.15 -4.60
CA TYR A 26 -5.09 -13.19 -3.56
C TYR A 26 -6.42 -12.58 -3.98
N GLY A 27 -6.44 -11.83 -5.06
CA GLY A 27 -7.67 -11.24 -5.55
C GLY A 27 -7.92 -9.85 -4.99
N ARG A 28 -8.89 -9.19 -5.61
CA ARG A 28 -9.15 -7.77 -5.34
C ARG A 28 -9.67 -7.52 -3.92
N ASP A 29 -10.61 -8.35 -3.46
CA ASP A 29 -11.20 -8.13 -2.15
C ASP A 29 -10.17 -8.22 -1.05
N ALA A 30 -9.27 -9.17 -1.14
CA ALA A 30 -8.20 -9.32 -0.15
C ALA A 30 -7.31 -8.09 -0.13
N VAL A 31 -6.98 -7.55 -1.30
CA VAL A 31 -6.10 -6.39 -1.37
C VAL A 31 -6.80 -5.12 -0.90
N ILE A 32 -8.10 -4.98 -1.18
CA ILE A 32 -8.87 -3.87 -0.64
C ILE A 32 -8.80 -3.89 0.88
N ASN A 33 -9.03 -5.06 1.49
CA ASN A 33 -8.97 -5.19 2.93
C ASN A 33 -7.58 -4.91 3.48
N PHE A 34 -6.56 -5.38 2.80
CA PHE A 34 -5.18 -5.09 3.17
C PHE A 34 -4.94 -3.58 3.22
N CYS A 35 -5.41 -2.86 2.19
CA CYS A 35 -5.23 -1.42 2.12
C CYS A 35 -5.98 -0.71 3.23
N LEU A 36 -7.21 -1.12 3.51
CA LEU A 36 -7.99 -0.51 4.58
C LEU A 36 -7.37 -0.75 5.95
N LEU A 37 -6.85 -1.95 6.18
CA LEU A 37 -6.21 -2.26 7.45
C LEU A 37 -4.92 -1.47 7.63
N ASN A 38 -4.16 -1.30 6.56
CA ASN A 38 -2.95 -0.49 6.63
C ASN A 38 -3.27 0.98 6.86
N ALA A 39 -4.30 1.48 6.19
CA ALA A 39 -4.71 2.88 6.40
C ALA A 39 -5.08 3.10 7.87
N PHE A 40 -5.83 2.19 8.44
CA PHE A 40 -6.21 2.27 9.85
C PHE A 40 -4.97 2.28 10.74
N LYS A 41 -4.06 1.35 10.48
CA LYS A 41 -2.83 1.24 11.27
C LYS A 41 -2.05 2.56 11.28
N TYR A 42 -1.87 3.15 10.10
CA TYR A 42 -1.09 4.38 10.01
C TYR A 42 -1.79 5.56 10.66
N ARG A 43 -3.12 5.63 10.58
CA ARG A 43 -3.86 6.68 11.26
C ARG A 43 -3.74 6.56 12.78
N MET A 44 -3.83 5.33 13.29
CA MET A 44 -3.70 5.12 14.73
C MET A 44 -2.28 5.39 15.22
N ARG A 45 -1.29 5.17 14.37
CA ARG A 45 0.10 5.37 14.73
C ARG A 45 0.54 6.82 14.64
N ALA A 46 -0.18 7.64 13.89
CA ALA A 46 0.22 9.02 13.62
C ALA A 46 0.40 9.78 14.92
N GLY A 47 1.58 10.40 15.07
CA GLY A 47 1.90 11.18 16.24
C GLY A 47 2.45 10.40 17.41
N HIS A 48 2.51 9.06 17.31
CA HIS A 48 2.97 8.25 18.43
C HIS A 48 4.34 7.62 18.20
N LYS A 49 4.77 7.54 16.97
CA LYS A 49 6.01 6.85 16.68
C LYS A 49 6.88 7.62 15.71
N ASP A 50 6.36 7.93 14.56
CA ASP A 50 7.10 8.65 13.55
C ASP A 50 6.47 10.00 13.28
N ASP A 51 6.91 10.64 12.21
CA ASP A 51 6.37 11.91 11.77
C ASP A 51 4.88 11.77 11.47
N ILE A 52 4.05 12.60 12.09
CA ILE A 52 2.61 12.59 11.88
C ILE A 52 2.28 12.74 10.41
N ALA A 53 2.89 13.70 9.73
CA ALA A 53 2.59 13.97 8.34
C ALA A 53 2.89 12.74 7.46
N GLN A 54 3.98 12.07 7.75
CA GLN A 54 4.39 10.90 6.99
C GLN A 54 3.37 9.76 7.16
N ASP A 55 2.94 9.52 8.40
CA ASP A 55 1.98 8.44 8.64
C ASP A 55 0.63 8.76 8.02
N ILE A 56 0.20 10.02 8.07
CA ILE A 56 -1.05 10.43 7.44
C ILE A 56 -0.97 10.25 5.92
N GLN A 57 0.17 10.58 5.32
CA GLN A 57 0.34 10.38 3.88
C GLN A 57 0.26 8.91 3.50
N LYS A 58 0.84 8.03 4.32
CA LYS A 58 0.73 6.59 4.07
C LYS A 58 -0.72 6.14 4.18
N ALA A 59 -1.43 6.60 5.20
CA ALA A 59 -2.84 6.25 5.36
C ALA A 59 -3.65 6.69 4.15
N LEU A 60 -3.43 7.92 3.68
CA LEU A 60 -4.14 8.45 2.52
C LEU A 60 -3.85 7.64 1.26
N TRP A 61 -2.60 7.22 1.09
CA TRP A 61 -2.24 6.41 -0.06
C TRP A 61 -3.02 5.09 -0.08
N TYR A 62 -3.07 4.42 1.07
CA TYR A 62 -3.79 3.16 1.15
C TYR A 62 -5.30 3.34 0.99
N GLU A 63 -5.85 4.43 1.54
CA GLU A 63 -7.28 4.71 1.38
C GLU A 63 -7.63 4.97 -0.08
N ARG A 64 -6.78 5.73 -0.78
CA ARG A 64 -7.00 5.98 -2.21
C ARG A 64 -6.90 4.69 -3.01
N LYS A 65 -5.92 3.85 -2.69
CA LYS A 65 -5.74 2.60 -3.40
C LYS A 65 -6.95 1.69 -3.21
N ALA A 66 -7.46 1.61 -2.00
CA ALA A 66 -8.66 0.82 -1.73
C ALA A 66 -9.82 1.31 -2.57
N LYS A 67 -9.99 2.63 -2.67
CA LYS A 67 -11.08 3.20 -3.44
C LYS A 67 -10.91 2.93 -4.92
N GLU A 68 -9.70 3.03 -5.45
CA GLU A 68 -9.43 2.72 -6.84
C GLU A 68 -9.82 1.28 -7.17
N LEU A 69 -9.49 0.36 -6.28
CA LEU A 69 -9.82 -1.04 -6.50
C LEU A 69 -11.31 -1.30 -6.42
N GLU A 70 -12.02 -0.59 -5.54
CA GLU A 70 -13.46 -0.69 -5.46
C GLU A 70 -14.13 -0.22 -6.74
N VAL A 71 -13.72 0.93 -7.25
CA VAL A 71 -14.27 1.48 -8.48
C VAL A 71 -14.00 0.56 -9.65
N SER A 72 -12.79 0.05 -9.74
CA SER A 72 -12.38 -0.85 -10.80
C SER A 72 -13.24 -2.12 -10.81
N ARG A 73 -13.61 -2.62 -9.61
CA ARG A 73 -14.44 -3.81 -9.50
C ARG A 73 -15.83 -3.59 -10.08
N ASN A 74 -16.33 -2.37 -9.95
CA ASN A 74 -17.67 -2.04 -10.39
C ASN A 74 -17.74 -1.56 -11.84
N ALA A 75 -16.60 -1.43 -12.49
CA ALA A 75 -16.56 -0.99 -13.89
C ALA A 75 -16.72 -2.16 -14.89
#